data_6fed082e52fdbe7e8a5c66e6ad1b04a9
#
_entry.id   6fed082e52fdbe7e8a5c66e6ad1b04a9
#
_cell.length_a   1.000
_cell.length_b   1.000
_cell.length_c   1.000
_cell.angle_alpha   90.00
_cell.angle_beta   90.00
_cell.angle_gamma   90.00
#
_symmetry.space_group_name_H-M   'P 1'
#
loop_
_entity.id
_entity.type
_entity.pdbx_description
1 polymer ?
#
loop_
_entity_poly.entity_id
_entity_poly.type
_entity_poly.pdbx_seq_one_letter_code
_entity_poly.pdbx_strand_id
1 'polypeptide(L)'
;MNEIELTKSLINCQSVTPKNDGVLDFLENELSTIGFNCQRYKFSDDGTPDVDNLYAKFGNEEPNFCFGGHTDVVPVGDKSAWSYDPFEGIVDNGTLYGRGSSDMKSAIAAFVCASRDFINEAKFTGSISMLITNDEEGPAINGTKKVLEKIYSEGEKISSCLVGEPTSPKNIGEMIKIGRRGSLMAKINITGKQGHVAYPQWNLNPIQPLNKIIYDLNSLKLD
;
A
#
# COMPACT_ATOMS: atom_id res chain seq x y z
N MET A 1 4.26 22.75 2.68
CA MET A 1 4.18 21.90 3.89
C MET A 1 5.52 21.19 4.10
N ASN A 2 5.89 20.86 5.34
CA ASN A 2 6.97 19.92 5.61
C ASN A 2 6.45 18.47 5.58
N GLU A 3 7.34 17.48 5.70
CA GLU A 3 6.99 16.06 5.62
C GLU A 3 6.02 15.60 6.71
N ILE A 4 6.09 16.17 7.91
CA ILE A 4 5.17 15.84 9.01
C ILE A 4 3.77 16.35 8.72
N GLU A 5 3.64 17.63 8.32
CA GLU A 5 2.34 18.22 8.00
C GLU A 5 1.70 17.54 6.78
N LEU A 6 2.51 17.19 5.79
CA LEU A 6 2.03 16.47 4.62
C LEU A 6 1.55 15.05 5.01
N THR A 7 2.30 14.34 5.86
CA THR A 7 1.88 13.03 6.37
C THR A 7 0.58 13.11 7.15
N LYS A 8 0.40 14.11 8.02
CA LYS A 8 -0.85 14.34 8.77
C LYS A 8 -2.02 14.55 7.82
N SER A 9 -1.84 15.39 6.79
CA SER A 9 -2.88 15.63 5.78
C SER A 9 -3.26 14.37 5.03
N LEU A 10 -2.29 13.52 4.66
CA LEU A 10 -2.55 12.21 4.05
C LEU A 10 -3.28 11.26 4.99
N ILE A 11 -2.93 11.25 6.30
CA ILE A 11 -3.62 10.43 7.32
C ILE A 11 -5.07 10.87 7.50
N ASN A 12 -5.34 12.18 7.48
CA ASN A 12 -6.69 12.73 7.62
C ASN A 12 -7.63 12.27 6.50
N CYS A 13 -7.12 11.97 5.30
CA CYS A 13 -7.84 11.23 4.29
C CYS A 13 -7.85 9.75 4.69
N GLN A 14 -8.99 9.21 5.13
CA GLN A 14 -9.05 7.87 5.72
C GLN A 14 -8.56 6.77 4.77
N SER A 15 -8.97 6.83 3.50
CA SER A 15 -8.56 5.95 2.40
C SER A 15 -8.48 4.46 2.77
N VAL A 16 -9.44 3.99 3.57
CA VAL A 16 -9.55 2.56 3.90
C VAL A 16 -9.96 1.80 2.66
N THR A 17 -9.10 0.86 2.22
CA THR A 17 -9.31 0.12 0.97
C THR A 17 -10.75 -0.41 0.84
N PRO A 18 -11.42 -0.27 -0.30
CA PRO A 18 -10.98 0.29 -1.60
C PRO A 18 -11.27 1.78 -1.81
N LYS A 19 -11.57 2.55 -0.73
CA LYS A 19 -11.96 3.95 -0.84
C LYS A 19 -10.76 4.86 -0.99
N ASN A 20 -10.92 5.91 -1.80
CA ASN A 20 -9.91 6.95 -1.99
C ASN A 20 -10.02 8.06 -0.91
N ASP A 21 -11.24 8.41 -0.50
CA ASP A 21 -11.55 9.45 0.49
C ASP A 21 -10.78 10.78 0.24
N GLY A 22 -10.54 11.12 -1.03
CA GLY A 22 -9.89 12.37 -1.45
C GLY A 22 -8.35 12.40 -1.32
N VAL A 23 -7.71 11.31 -0.90
CA VAL A 23 -6.25 11.29 -0.69
C VAL A 23 -5.46 11.53 -1.97
N LEU A 24 -5.92 10.98 -3.10
CA LEU A 24 -5.25 11.19 -4.39
C LEU A 24 -5.52 12.60 -4.94
N ASP A 25 -6.69 13.20 -4.68
CA ASP A 25 -6.97 14.58 -5.08
C ASP A 25 -6.08 15.55 -4.32
N PHE A 26 -5.88 15.32 -3.03
CA PHE A 26 -4.96 16.08 -2.20
C PHE A 26 -3.51 15.94 -2.71
N LEU A 27 -3.05 14.70 -2.97
CA LEU A 27 -1.68 14.44 -3.42
C LEU A 27 -1.43 15.02 -4.82
N GLU A 28 -2.38 14.91 -5.74
CA GLU A 28 -2.32 15.50 -7.07
C GLU A 28 -2.16 17.02 -7.00
N ASN A 29 -2.92 17.68 -6.13
CA ASN A 29 -2.80 19.13 -5.93
C ASN A 29 -1.41 19.52 -5.41
N GLU A 30 -0.87 18.82 -4.39
CA GLU A 30 0.47 19.07 -3.87
C GLU A 30 1.56 18.88 -4.94
N LEU A 31 1.51 17.79 -5.70
CA LEU A 31 2.46 17.51 -6.76
C LEU A 31 2.37 18.53 -7.91
N SER A 32 1.16 18.95 -8.26
CA SER A 32 0.95 19.99 -9.28
C SER A 32 1.57 21.33 -8.88
N THR A 33 1.53 21.69 -7.58
CA THR A 33 2.18 22.92 -7.09
C THR A 33 3.71 22.89 -7.21
N ILE A 34 4.30 21.70 -7.21
CA ILE A 34 5.74 21.49 -7.42
C ILE A 34 6.10 21.49 -8.91
N GLY A 35 5.11 21.36 -9.79
CA GLY A 35 5.28 21.33 -11.24
C GLY A 35 5.25 19.93 -11.87
N PHE A 36 4.80 18.91 -11.13
CA PHE A 36 4.55 17.60 -11.72
C PHE A 36 3.33 17.66 -12.66
N ASN A 37 3.44 16.97 -13.78
CA ASN A 37 2.30 16.64 -14.63
C ASN A 37 1.62 15.39 -14.08
N CYS A 38 0.39 15.54 -13.61
CA CYS A 38 -0.38 14.50 -12.93
C CYS A 38 -1.41 13.87 -13.88
N GLN A 39 -1.51 12.56 -13.86
CA GLN A 39 -2.46 11.80 -14.65
C GLN A 39 -3.14 10.74 -13.78
N ARG A 40 -4.48 10.70 -13.81
CA ARG A 40 -5.30 9.74 -13.07
C ARG A 40 -5.66 8.55 -13.95
N TYR A 41 -5.53 7.36 -13.39
CA TYR A 41 -5.91 6.11 -14.04
C TYR A 41 -6.90 5.35 -13.19
N LYS A 42 -8.12 5.23 -13.68
CA LYS A 42 -9.17 4.46 -13.02
C LYS A 42 -9.34 3.11 -13.72
N PHE A 43 -9.23 2.05 -12.92
CA PHE A 43 -9.41 0.68 -13.40
C PHE A 43 -10.50 -0.04 -12.61
N SER A 44 -11.17 -0.97 -13.31
CA SER A 44 -12.15 -1.89 -12.74
C SER A 44 -12.08 -3.24 -13.44
N ASP A 45 -12.45 -4.29 -12.73
CA ASP A 45 -12.65 -5.64 -13.25
C ASP A 45 -13.92 -6.25 -12.66
N ASP A 46 -14.50 -7.23 -13.34
CA ASP A 46 -15.68 -7.93 -12.85
C ASP A 46 -15.45 -8.52 -11.46
N GLY A 47 -16.31 -8.16 -10.53
CA GLY A 47 -16.24 -8.63 -9.13
C GLY A 47 -15.20 -7.95 -8.26
N THR A 48 -14.53 -6.90 -8.75
CA THR A 48 -13.60 -6.09 -7.97
C THR A 48 -14.04 -4.63 -7.87
N PRO A 49 -13.67 -3.91 -6.80
CA PRO A 49 -13.93 -2.47 -6.71
C PRO A 49 -13.22 -1.68 -7.80
N ASP A 50 -13.82 -0.57 -8.20
CA ASP A 50 -13.15 0.47 -8.98
C ASP A 50 -12.01 1.06 -8.15
N VAL A 51 -10.84 1.21 -8.74
CA VAL A 51 -9.66 1.80 -8.10
C VAL A 51 -9.15 2.97 -8.92
N ASP A 52 -8.86 4.05 -8.23
CA ASP A 52 -8.23 5.23 -8.77
C ASP A 52 -6.74 5.21 -8.44
N ASN A 53 -5.90 5.58 -9.39
CA ASN A 53 -4.44 5.58 -9.28
C ASN A 53 -3.88 6.90 -9.82
N LEU A 54 -2.71 7.28 -9.38
CA LEU A 54 -2.03 8.50 -9.80
C LEU A 54 -0.65 8.17 -10.36
N TYR A 55 -0.38 8.66 -11.57
CA TYR A 55 0.98 8.78 -12.10
C TYR A 55 1.31 10.26 -12.25
N ALA A 56 2.40 10.69 -11.64
CA ALA A 56 2.86 12.07 -11.69
C ALA A 56 4.32 12.09 -12.15
N LYS A 57 4.67 13.03 -13.05
CA LYS A 57 6.03 13.13 -13.61
C LYS A 57 6.49 14.58 -13.73
N PHE A 58 7.72 14.81 -13.28
CA PHE A 58 8.45 16.06 -13.49
C PHE A 58 9.63 15.81 -14.41
N GLY A 59 9.80 16.64 -15.45
CA GLY A 59 10.79 16.44 -16.52
C GLY A 59 10.31 15.43 -17.56
N ASN A 60 10.98 15.42 -18.72
CA ASN A 60 10.59 14.59 -19.88
C ASN A 60 11.73 13.74 -20.42
N GLU A 61 12.91 13.84 -19.83
CA GLU A 61 14.12 13.17 -20.31
C GLU A 61 14.38 11.87 -19.51
N GLU A 62 15.18 10.99 -20.09
CA GLU A 62 15.74 9.83 -19.40
C GLU A 62 17.08 10.22 -18.73
N PRO A 63 17.43 9.57 -17.60
CA PRO A 63 16.72 8.49 -16.91
C PRO A 63 15.50 8.97 -16.11
N ASN A 64 14.47 8.13 -16.01
CA ASN A 64 13.30 8.35 -15.15
C ASN A 64 13.48 7.59 -13.83
N PHE A 65 13.60 8.33 -12.73
CA PHE A 65 13.58 7.77 -11.37
C PHE A 65 12.17 7.82 -10.81
N CYS A 66 11.58 6.65 -10.56
CA CYS A 66 10.21 6.52 -10.10
C CYS A 66 10.16 6.16 -8.61
N PHE A 67 9.24 6.79 -7.88
CA PHE A 67 8.82 6.33 -6.57
C PHE A 67 7.51 5.54 -6.71
N GLY A 68 7.48 4.31 -6.19
CA GLY A 68 6.28 3.48 -6.10
C GLY A 68 5.73 3.46 -4.69
N GLY A 69 4.41 3.60 -4.57
CA GLY A 69 3.75 3.54 -3.26
C GLY A 69 2.23 3.42 -3.36
N HIS A 70 1.59 3.38 -2.18
CA HIS A 70 0.14 3.32 -2.06
C HIS A 70 -0.40 4.28 -1.00
N THR A 71 -1.65 4.70 -1.18
CA THR A 71 -2.35 5.58 -0.26
C THR A 71 -3.48 4.90 0.50
N ASP A 72 -3.93 3.74 0.02
CA ASP A 72 -4.90 2.94 0.75
C ASP A 72 -4.30 2.35 2.02
N VAL A 73 -5.17 2.08 2.97
CA VAL A 73 -4.80 1.51 4.27
C VAL A 73 -5.78 0.42 4.67
N VAL A 74 -5.33 -0.55 5.48
CA VAL A 74 -6.20 -1.57 6.07
C VAL A 74 -7.16 -0.97 7.10
N PRO A 75 -8.31 -1.62 7.37
CA PRO A 75 -9.22 -1.22 8.44
C PRO A 75 -8.51 -1.07 9.79
N VAL A 76 -8.96 -0.12 10.59
CA VAL A 76 -8.35 0.21 11.90
C VAL A 76 -8.62 -0.81 13.00
N GLY A 77 -9.55 -1.75 12.78
CA GLY A 77 -9.99 -2.68 13.81
C GLY A 77 -10.81 -1.99 14.91
N ASP A 78 -10.59 -2.41 16.15
CA ASP A 78 -11.27 -1.81 17.30
C ASP A 78 -10.66 -0.44 17.62
N LYS A 79 -11.42 0.63 17.38
CA LYS A 79 -10.99 2.00 17.66
C LYS A 79 -10.68 2.25 19.15
N SER A 80 -11.28 1.51 20.07
CA SER A 80 -11.03 1.69 21.50
C SER A 80 -9.63 1.22 21.93
N ALA A 81 -8.96 0.44 21.09
CA ALA A 81 -7.58 -0.01 21.32
C ALA A 81 -6.51 1.02 20.87
N TRP A 82 -6.92 2.12 20.23
CA TRP A 82 -6.02 3.18 19.80
C TRP A 82 -5.84 4.24 20.88
N SER A 83 -4.61 4.70 21.10
CA SER A 83 -4.32 5.79 22.04
C SER A 83 -4.79 7.15 21.53
N TYR A 84 -4.89 7.34 20.21
CA TYR A 84 -5.37 8.53 19.52
C TYR A 84 -6.32 8.11 18.40
N ASP A 85 -7.14 9.03 17.87
CA ASP A 85 -7.93 8.71 16.68
C ASP A 85 -6.99 8.33 15.53
N PRO A 86 -7.20 7.16 14.90
CA PRO A 86 -6.30 6.66 13.85
C PRO A 86 -6.18 7.56 12.62
N PHE A 87 -7.07 8.52 12.44
CA PHE A 87 -7.08 9.41 11.28
C PHE A 87 -6.83 10.89 11.59
N GLU A 88 -6.39 11.23 12.81
CA GLU A 88 -6.04 12.61 13.18
C GLU A 88 -4.58 12.99 12.90
N GLY A 89 -3.68 12.01 12.83
CA GLY A 89 -2.25 12.29 12.61
C GLY A 89 -1.63 13.07 13.77
N ILE A 90 -1.72 12.56 14.98
CA ILE A 90 -1.25 13.23 16.19
C ILE A 90 0.26 13.03 16.36
N VAL A 91 0.97 14.11 16.67
CA VAL A 91 2.39 14.05 17.09
C VAL A 91 2.46 14.19 18.60
N ASP A 92 2.95 13.15 19.26
CA ASP A 92 3.21 13.16 20.70
C ASP A 92 4.61 12.62 21.00
N ASN A 93 5.35 13.32 21.84
CA ASN A 93 6.72 12.97 22.23
C ASN A 93 7.65 12.61 21.04
N GLY A 94 7.53 13.32 19.93
CA GLY A 94 8.35 13.11 18.73
C GLY A 94 7.92 11.93 17.85
N THR A 95 6.80 11.28 18.16
CA THR A 95 6.23 10.16 17.40
C THR A 95 4.93 10.60 16.74
N LEU A 96 4.78 10.32 15.44
CA LEU A 96 3.55 10.55 14.70
C LEU A 96 2.67 9.30 14.74
N TYR A 97 1.49 9.45 15.31
CA TYR A 97 0.48 8.39 15.44
C TYR A 97 -0.61 8.55 14.38
N GLY A 98 -0.95 7.44 13.74
CA GLY A 98 -2.07 7.40 12.78
C GLY A 98 -2.01 6.16 11.90
N ARG A 99 -3.16 5.74 11.35
CA ARG A 99 -3.24 4.65 10.38
C ARG A 99 -2.56 5.07 9.07
N GLY A 100 -1.60 4.26 8.59
CA GLY A 100 -0.81 4.57 7.42
C GLY A 100 0.39 5.49 7.70
N SER A 101 0.66 5.89 8.96
CA SER A 101 1.86 6.68 9.29
C SER A 101 3.16 5.95 8.95
N SER A 102 3.23 4.66 9.19
CA SER A 102 4.40 3.82 8.88
C SER A 102 4.28 3.14 7.51
N ASP A 103 3.09 2.73 7.13
CA ASP A 103 2.76 1.99 5.92
C ASP A 103 1.63 2.72 5.18
N MET A 104 1.92 3.54 4.13
CA MET A 104 3.25 4.09 3.83
C MET A 104 3.18 5.60 3.54
N LYS A 105 2.16 6.31 4.11
CA LYS A 105 1.90 7.73 3.84
C LYS A 105 3.07 8.64 4.21
N SER A 106 3.87 8.30 5.25
CA SER A 106 5.06 9.08 5.59
C SER A 106 6.17 8.96 4.53
N ALA A 107 6.34 7.79 3.93
CA ALA A 107 7.31 7.61 2.85
C ALA A 107 6.91 8.42 1.60
N ILE A 108 5.61 8.48 1.28
CA ILE A 108 5.09 9.35 0.22
C ILE A 108 5.40 10.81 0.54
N ALA A 109 5.07 11.28 1.74
CA ALA A 109 5.30 12.65 2.15
C ALA A 109 6.80 13.02 2.11
N ALA A 110 7.66 12.14 2.59
CA ALA A 110 9.11 12.33 2.55
C ALA A 110 9.62 12.45 1.11
N PHE A 111 9.16 11.59 0.19
CA PHE A 111 9.56 11.66 -1.20
C PHE A 111 9.05 12.91 -1.91
N VAL A 112 7.82 13.35 -1.64
CA VAL A 112 7.27 14.60 -2.20
C VAL A 112 8.11 15.80 -1.74
N CYS A 113 8.41 15.90 -0.45
CA CYS A 113 9.24 16.97 0.08
C CYS A 113 10.66 16.95 -0.48
N ALA A 114 11.30 15.78 -0.51
CA ALA A 114 12.64 15.62 -1.08
C ALA A 114 12.68 15.98 -2.58
N SER A 115 11.65 15.58 -3.34
CA SER A 115 11.53 15.93 -4.76
C SER A 115 11.39 17.43 -4.96
N ARG A 116 10.54 18.09 -4.17
CA ARG A 116 10.37 19.55 -4.19
C ARG A 116 11.71 20.26 -3.93
N ASP A 117 12.39 19.86 -2.87
CA ASP A 117 13.64 20.51 -2.46
C ASP A 117 14.73 20.27 -3.51
N PHE A 118 14.84 19.04 -4.04
CA PHE A 118 15.77 18.71 -5.13
C PHE A 118 15.49 19.51 -6.41
N ILE A 119 14.25 19.63 -6.84
CA ILE A 119 13.85 20.39 -8.03
C ILE A 119 14.19 21.87 -7.89
N ASN A 120 14.05 22.43 -6.69
CA ASN A 120 14.36 23.84 -6.43
C ASN A 120 15.86 24.12 -6.33
N GLU A 121 16.66 23.18 -5.89
CA GLU A 121 18.09 23.36 -5.60
C GLU A 121 19.01 22.88 -6.71
N ALA A 122 18.60 21.86 -7.48
CA ALA A 122 19.45 21.20 -8.44
C ALA A 122 18.99 21.41 -9.90
N LYS A 123 19.97 21.66 -10.79
CA LYS A 123 19.77 21.46 -12.22
C LYS A 123 20.14 20.01 -12.55
N PHE A 124 19.20 19.27 -13.10
CA PHE A 124 19.42 17.87 -13.47
C PHE A 124 18.87 17.57 -14.87
N THR A 125 19.38 16.53 -15.48
CA THR A 125 18.87 15.92 -16.70
C THR A 125 18.19 14.62 -16.33
N GLY A 126 17.00 14.38 -16.87
CA GLY A 126 16.17 13.21 -16.55
C GLY A 126 14.78 13.60 -16.07
N SER A 127 14.11 12.68 -15.46
CA SER A 127 12.79 12.89 -14.88
C SER A 127 12.62 12.18 -13.53
N ILE A 128 11.74 12.74 -12.70
CA ILE A 128 11.30 12.16 -11.45
C ILE A 128 9.82 11.83 -11.60
N SER A 129 9.41 10.63 -11.24
CA SER A 129 8.00 10.24 -11.29
C SER A 129 7.54 9.57 -10.01
N MET A 130 6.22 9.59 -9.80
CA MET A 130 5.54 8.86 -8.74
C MET A 130 4.42 8.03 -9.34
N LEU A 131 4.37 6.75 -8.99
CA LEU A 131 3.26 5.86 -9.28
C LEU A 131 2.62 5.47 -7.96
N ILE A 132 1.43 5.99 -7.72
CA ILE A 132 0.69 5.81 -6.47
C ILE A 132 -0.61 5.06 -6.76
N THR A 133 -0.77 3.90 -6.15
CA THR A 133 -2.00 3.12 -6.20
C THR A 133 -2.87 3.34 -4.96
N ASN A 134 -4.15 3.05 -5.10
CA ASN A 134 -5.09 2.93 -3.98
C ASN A 134 -5.66 1.50 -3.87
N ASP A 135 -4.89 0.49 -4.26
CA ASP A 135 -5.23 -0.95 -4.22
C ASP A 135 -3.97 -1.81 -3.99
N GLU A 136 -3.20 -1.51 -2.95
CA GLU A 136 -2.11 -2.38 -2.49
C GLU A 136 -2.60 -3.27 -1.36
N GLU A 137 -3.31 -2.72 -0.40
CA GLU A 137 -3.84 -3.37 0.81
C GLU A 137 -5.15 -4.16 0.55
N GLY A 138 -5.64 -4.08 -0.67
CA GLY A 138 -6.85 -4.76 -1.13
C GLY A 138 -6.53 -5.97 -2.00
N PRO A 139 -7.35 -6.22 -3.05
CA PRO A 139 -7.13 -7.32 -4.00
C PRO A 139 -5.85 -7.17 -4.85
N ALA A 140 -5.28 -5.96 -4.96
CA ALA A 140 -4.12 -5.61 -5.77
C ALA A 140 -4.29 -5.95 -7.27
N ILE A 141 -5.51 -5.85 -7.79
CA ILE A 141 -5.87 -6.20 -9.18
C ILE A 141 -5.91 -4.96 -10.07
N ASN A 142 -6.50 -3.85 -9.55
CA ASN A 142 -6.75 -2.62 -10.29
C ASN A 142 -5.72 -1.51 -10.00
N GLY A 143 -4.57 -1.88 -9.41
CA GLY A 143 -3.51 -0.98 -8.96
C GLY A 143 -2.30 -0.94 -9.89
N THR A 144 -1.14 -0.98 -9.29
CA THR A 144 0.20 -0.76 -9.88
C THR A 144 0.43 -1.50 -11.19
N LYS A 145 0.03 -2.78 -11.29
CA LYS A 145 0.23 -3.57 -12.51
C LYS A 145 -0.44 -2.93 -13.72
N LYS A 146 -1.72 -2.57 -13.59
CA LYS A 146 -2.49 -1.96 -14.69
C LYS A 146 -1.98 -0.56 -15.04
N VAL A 147 -1.56 0.21 -14.04
CA VAL A 147 -0.92 1.52 -14.30
C VAL A 147 0.35 1.33 -15.10
N LEU A 148 1.23 0.39 -14.72
CA LEU A 148 2.46 0.11 -15.45
C LEU A 148 2.18 -0.31 -16.90
N GLU A 149 1.27 -1.25 -17.12
CA GLU A 149 0.86 -1.68 -18.46
C GLU A 149 0.37 -0.50 -19.30
N LYS A 150 -0.41 0.40 -18.69
CA LYS A 150 -0.96 1.58 -19.37
C LYS A 150 0.11 2.58 -19.73
N ILE A 151 0.94 3.04 -18.78
CA ILE A 151 1.98 4.04 -19.06
C ILE A 151 3.05 3.53 -20.03
N TYR A 152 3.42 2.23 -19.96
CA TYR A 152 4.32 1.63 -20.95
C TYR A 152 3.69 1.60 -22.35
N SER A 153 2.38 1.35 -22.47
CA SER A 153 1.67 1.42 -23.76
C SER A 153 1.63 2.83 -24.34
N GLU A 154 1.76 3.85 -23.50
CA GLU A 154 1.82 5.27 -23.85
C GLU A 154 3.26 5.75 -24.13
N GLY A 155 4.23 4.85 -24.04
CA GLY A 155 5.66 5.13 -24.35
C GLY A 155 6.49 5.58 -23.15
N GLU A 156 5.91 5.60 -21.94
CA GLU A 156 6.67 5.90 -20.73
C GLU A 156 7.65 4.77 -20.40
N LYS A 157 8.81 5.15 -19.86
CA LYS A 157 9.82 4.22 -19.37
C LYS A 157 10.27 4.60 -17.98
N ILE A 158 10.38 3.64 -17.10
CA ILE A 158 10.96 3.79 -15.78
C ILE A 158 12.35 3.17 -15.80
N SER A 159 13.37 3.98 -15.52
CA SER A 159 14.78 3.52 -15.52
C SER A 159 15.15 2.84 -14.21
N SER A 160 14.63 3.34 -13.10
CA SER A 160 14.79 2.75 -11.77
C SER A 160 13.60 3.12 -10.89
N CYS A 161 13.30 2.26 -9.92
CA CYS A 161 12.17 2.49 -9.01
C CYS A 161 12.59 2.25 -7.55
N LEU A 162 12.22 3.21 -6.69
CA LEU A 162 12.26 3.08 -5.24
C LEU A 162 10.83 2.83 -4.75
N VAL A 163 10.61 1.71 -4.07
CA VAL A 163 9.34 1.42 -3.41
C VAL A 163 9.47 1.80 -1.93
N GLY A 164 8.62 2.71 -1.47
CA GLY A 164 8.74 3.34 -0.15
C GLY A 164 8.19 2.52 1.03
N GLU A 165 8.08 1.21 0.88
CA GLU A 165 7.59 0.31 1.92
C GLU A 165 8.52 0.23 3.14
N PRO A 166 7.97 0.07 4.36
CA PRO A 166 8.77 -0.07 5.57
C PRO A 166 9.55 -1.39 5.56
N THR A 167 10.88 -1.31 5.53
CA THR A 167 11.75 -2.49 5.44
C THR A 167 12.79 -2.59 6.55
N SER A 168 13.14 -1.48 7.16
CA SER A 168 14.17 -1.42 8.20
C SER A 168 13.63 -1.89 9.55
N PRO A 169 14.14 -2.99 10.15
CA PRO A 169 13.58 -3.57 11.38
C PRO A 169 13.88 -2.76 12.65
N LYS A 170 15.00 -2.03 12.70
CA LYS A 170 15.43 -1.28 13.89
C LYS A 170 15.85 0.16 13.58
N ASN A 171 16.79 0.35 12.66
CA ASN A 171 17.31 1.65 12.30
C ASN A 171 16.98 1.99 10.86
N ILE A 172 16.62 3.23 10.60
CA ILE A 172 16.34 3.70 9.24
C ILE A 172 17.56 3.47 8.35
N GLY A 173 17.34 2.86 7.18
CA GLY A 173 18.37 2.62 6.18
C GLY A 173 19.26 1.40 6.42
N GLU A 174 19.01 0.60 7.46
CA GLU A 174 19.82 -0.61 7.72
C GLU A 174 19.51 -1.78 6.77
N MET A 175 18.36 -1.75 6.09
CA MET A 175 17.95 -2.81 5.19
C MET A 175 17.27 -2.26 3.93
N ILE A 176 17.67 -2.79 2.78
CA ILE A 176 17.01 -2.59 1.49
C ILE A 176 16.63 -3.97 0.94
N LYS A 177 15.38 -4.12 0.51
CA LYS A 177 14.94 -5.33 -0.19
C LYS A 177 15.08 -5.12 -1.69
N ILE A 178 15.84 -6.00 -2.36
CA ILE A 178 16.08 -5.95 -3.81
C ILE A 178 15.23 -6.96 -4.58
N GLY A 179 14.33 -7.65 -3.91
CA GLY A 179 13.40 -8.62 -4.48
C GLY A 179 12.33 -9.02 -3.48
N ARG A 180 11.31 -9.68 -3.97
CA ARG A 180 10.19 -10.17 -3.16
C ARG A 180 9.98 -11.66 -3.39
N ARG A 181 9.50 -12.37 -2.34
CA ARG A 181 8.97 -13.72 -2.45
C ARG A 181 7.51 -13.65 -2.91
N GLY A 182 7.00 -14.76 -3.47
CA GLY A 182 5.57 -14.92 -3.72
C GLY A 182 4.76 -15.00 -2.44
N SER A 183 3.46 -14.73 -2.55
CA SER A 183 2.47 -14.92 -1.49
C SER A 183 1.42 -15.92 -1.96
N LEU A 184 1.01 -16.81 -1.08
CA LEU A 184 -0.05 -17.78 -1.33
C LEU A 184 -1.05 -17.74 -0.16
N MET A 185 -2.32 -17.55 -0.49
CA MET A 185 -3.40 -17.67 0.48
C MET A 185 -4.26 -18.89 0.13
N ALA A 186 -4.56 -19.72 1.12
CA ALA A 186 -5.46 -20.85 0.96
C ALA A 186 -6.63 -20.74 1.96
N LYS A 187 -7.85 -20.96 1.47
CA LYS A 187 -9.05 -21.05 2.29
C LYS A 187 -9.49 -22.52 2.36
N ILE A 188 -9.45 -23.07 3.57
CA ILE A 188 -9.86 -24.47 3.82
C ILE A 188 -11.25 -24.47 4.44
N ASN A 189 -12.23 -25.08 3.78
CA ASN A 189 -13.56 -25.29 4.28
C ASN A 189 -13.77 -26.77 4.62
N ILE A 190 -14.14 -27.07 5.86
CA ILE A 190 -14.40 -28.45 6.29
C ILE A 190 -15.87 -28.55 6.67
N THR A 191 -16.59 -29.40 5.94
CA THR A 191 -18.02 -29.64 6.17
C THR A 191 -18.20 -30.88 7.04
N GLY A 192 -18.88 -30.72 8.16
CA GLY A 192 -19.26 -31.80 9.05
C GLY A 192 -20.71 -32.26 8.82
N LYS A 193 -21.11 -33.30 9.57
CA LYS A 193 -22.50 -33.76 9.65
C LYS A 193 -22.96 -33.66 11.11
N GLN A 194 -24.02 -32.91 11.34
CA GLN A 194 -24.61 -32.76 12.68
C GLN A 194 -25.17 -34.08 13.18
N GLY A 195 -24.99 -34.35 14.47
CA GLY A 195 -25.57 -35.49 15.13
C GLY A 195 -25.31 -35.45 16.62
N HIS A 196 -25.91 -36.40 17.35
CA HIS A 196 -25.77 -36.49 18.80
C HIS A 196 -24.36 -36.99 19.16
N VAL A 197 -23.71 -36.35 20.13
CA VAL A 197 -22.31 -36.64 20.52
C VAL A 197 -22.10 -38.09 20.99
N ALA A 198 -23.14 -38.68 21.59
CA ALA A 198 -23.11 -40.10 22.06
C ALA A 198 -23.10 -41.12 20.90
N TYR A 199 -23.35 -40.69 19.67
CA TYR A 199 -23.42 -41.57 18.49
C TYR A 199 -22.45 -41.07 17.39
N PRO A 200 -21.14 -41.14 17.64
CA PRO A 200 -20.14 -40.60 16.71
C PRO A 200 -20.13 -41.28 15.32
N GLN A 201 -20.68 -42.50 15.22
CA GLN A 201 -20.79 -43.23 13.94
C GLN A 201 -21.83 -42.60 12.99
N TRP A 202 -22.73 -41.75 13.48
CA TRP A 202 -23.79 -41.10 12.69
C TRP A 202 -23.58 -39.62 12.42
N ASN A 203 -22.50 -39.06 12.95
CA ASN A 203 -22.11 -37.67 12.75
C ASN A 203 -20.68 -37.56 12.22
N LEU A 204 -20.31 -36.36 11.78
CA LEU A 204 -18.94 -36.03 11.37
C LEU A 204 -18.54 -34.71 12.03
N ASN A 205 -17.69 -34.81 13.03
CA ASN A 205 -17.16 -33.62 13.69
C ASN A 205 -16.05 -33.00 12.81
N PRO A 206 -16.25 -31.75 12.29
CA PRO A 206 -15.26 -31.14 11.38
C PRO A 206 -13.96 -30.73 12.09
N ILE A 207 -13.94 -30.65 13.42
CA ILE A 207 -12.76 -30.28 14.19
C ILE A 207 -11.65 -31.34 14.08
N GLN A 208 -12.02 -32.62 14.06
CA GLN A 208 -11.03 -33.69 13.99
C GLN A 208 -10.18 -33.65 12.70
N PRO A 209 -10.77 -33.62 11.48
CA PRO A 209 -9.99 -33.48 10.26
C PRO A 209 -9.29 -32.12 10.17
N LEU A 210 -9.86 -31.03 10.73
CA LEU A 210 -9.20 -29.72 10.80
C LEU A 210 -7.89 -29.82 11.60
N ASN A 211 -7.91 -30.41 12.79
CA ASN A 211 -6.72 -30.60 13.61
C ASN A 211 -5.62 -31.37 12.88
N LYS A 212 -5.99 -32.42 12.13
CA LYS A 212 -5.03 -33.18 11.34
C LYS A 212 -4.39 -32.30 10.26
N ILE A 213 -5.20 -31.54 9.52
CA ILE A 213 -4.70 -30.63 8.46
C ILE A 213 -3.76 -29.59 9.06
N ILE A 214 -4.13 -28.95 10.19
CA ILE A 214 -3.27 -27.97 10.85
C ILE A 214 -1.95 -28.58 11.31
N TYR A 215 -1.99 -29.79 11.89
CA TYR A 215 -0.80 -30.53 12.30
C TYR A 215 0.12 -30.80 11.11
N ASP A 216 -0.42 -31.31 10.01
CA ASP A 216 0.32 -31.63 8.80
C ASP A 216 0.95 -30.34 8.19
N LEU A 217 0.19 -29.24 8.12
CA LEU A 217 0.68 -27.94 7.64
C LEU A 217 1.83 -27.39 8.49
N ASN A 218 1.70 -27.45 9.82
CA ASN A 218 2.77 -27.00 10.73
C ASN A 218 4.02 -27.86 10.67
N SER A 219 3.91 -29.05 10.15
CA SER A 219 5.03 -29.99 9.98
C SER A 219 5.77 -29.78 8.65
N LEU A 220 5.21 -29.01 7.72
CA LEU A 220 5.87 -28.65 6.47
C LEU A 220 7.05 -27.73 6.74
N LYS A 221 8.22 -28.12 6.27
CA LYS A 221 9.36 -27.21 6.18
C LYS A 221 9.19 -26.43 4.86
N LEU A 222 8.87 -25.17 4.99
CA LEU A 222 8.87 -24.23 3.86
C LEU A 222 10.27 -23.62 3.80
N ASP A 223 11.00 -23.91 2.72
CA ASP A 223 12.33 -23.33 2.44
C ASP A 223 12.21 -21.85 2.01
#